data_91517c762712fb92a50f84908ae03760
#
_entry.id   91517c762712fb92a50f84908ae03760
#
_cell.length_a   1.000
_cell.length_b   1.000
_cell.length_c   1.000
_cell.angle_alpha   90.00
_cell.angle_beta   90.00
_cell.angle_gamma   90.00
#
_symmetry.space_group_name_H-M   'P 1'
#
loop_
_entity.id
_entity.type
_entity.pdbx_description
1 polymer ?
#
loop_
_entity_poly.entity_id
_entity_poly.type
_entity_poly.pdbx_seq_one_letter_code
_entity_poly.pdbx_strand_id
1 'polypeptide(L)'
;YNPKKFTPAVIEFVDIAGLVKGASKGEGLGNKFLSNIRSTDAIVHVVRCFEDSNITHVEGSTDPLRDIDIINLELVMADIEMVERRIEKAKKAAKGDKKYLQEAEIFEGLLEHLNEGKTARTYECSEDELAVLQTSDLLSLKNVIYAANLDEDTVANPTENKFYNQVAELAEKEGAQVLPICAKLESDIAELDD
;
A
#
# COMPACT_ATOMS: atom_id res chain seq x y z
N TYR A 1 -29.09 -3.46 -21.24
CA TYR A 1 -28.88 -2.03 -21.04
C TYR A 1 -28.45 -1.40 -22.36
N ASN A 2 -29.16 -0.36 -22.84
CA ASN A 2 -28.79 0.44 -24.01
C ASN A 2 -28.46 1.87 -23.51
N PRO A 3 -27.21 2.15 -23.09
CA PRO A 3 -26.85 3.48 -22.61
C PRO A 3 -26.82 4.48 -23.78
N LYS A 4 -27.23 5.71 -23.51
CA LYS A 4 -27.15 6.80 -24.50
C LYS A 4 -25.70 7.21 -24.82
N LYS A 5 -24.77 6.90 -23.91
CA LYS A 5 -23.34 7.14 -24.07
C LYS A 5 -22.58 6.04 -23.35
N PHE A 6 -21.58 5.49 -23.99
CA PHE A 6 -20.62 4.52 -23.42
C PHE A 6 -19.24 5.20 -23.37
N THR A 7 -18.66 5.20 -22.19
CA THR A 7 -17.27 5.64 -21.99
C THR A 7 -16.52 4.48 -21.34
N PRO A 8 -15.56 3.87 -22.01
CA PRO A 8 -14.77 2.80 -21.44
C PRO A 8 -13.91 3.34 -20.29
N ALA A 9 -13.83 2.60 -19.19
CA ALA A 9 -12.84 2.83 -18.16
C ALA A 9 -11.54 2.11 -18.56
N VAL A 10 -10.41 2.74 -18.33
CA VAL A 10 -9.07 2.16 -18.54
C VAL A 10 -8.41 2.03 -17.18
N ILE A 11 -7.87 0.85 -16.90
CA ILE A 11 -7.01 0.60 -15.74
C ILE A 11 -5.61 0.38 -16.28
N GLU A 12 -4.64 1.15 -15.77
CA GLU A 12 -3.23 1.01 -16.09
C GLU A 12 -2.51 0.31 -14.93
N PHE A 13 -1.85 -0.81 -15.23
CA PHE A 13 -0.98 -1.48 -14.28
C PHE A 13 0.46 -1.05 -14.53
N VAL A 14 1.10 -0.52 -13.50
CA VAL A 14 2.51 -0.13 -13.53
C VAL A 14 3.31 -1.12 -12.70
N ASP A 15 4.21 -1.87 -13.36
CA ASP A 15 5.15 -2.73 -12.64
C ASP A 15 6.20 -1.87 -11.93
N ILE A 16 6.27 -2.00 -10.62
CA ILE A 16 7.19 -1.27 -9.77
C ILE A 16 8.19 -2.29 -9.22
N ALA A 17 9.45 -2.17 -9.65
CA ALA A 17 10.53 -3.02 -9.16
C ALA A 17 10.53 -3.10 -7.63
N GLY A 18 10.68 -4.33 -7.10
CA GLY A 18 10.49 -4.64 -5.69
C GLY A 18 11.24 -3.70 -4.75
N LEU A 19 10.62 -3.38 -3.64
CA LEU A 19 11.15 -2.48 -2.63
C LEU A 19 12.34 -3.13 -1.94
N VAL A 20 13.44 -2.40 -1.89
CA VAL A 20 14.60 -2.76 -1.06
C VAL A 20 14.46 -2.03 0.27
N LYS A 21 14.62 -2.76 1.37
CA LYS A 21 14.66 -2.21 2.73
C LYS A 21 15.59 -0.99 2.80
N GLY A 22 15.10 0.13 3.35
CA GLY A 22 15.85 1.39 3.40
C GLY A 22 15.58 2.33 2.22
N ALA A 23 14.53 2.08 1.43
CA ALA A 23 14.14 2.93 0.29
C ALA A 23 13.82 4.38 0.69
N SER A 24 13.26 4.57 1.88
CA SER A 24 12.94 5.90 2.43
C SER A 24 14.17 6.71 2.83
N LYS A 25 15.30 6.04 3.17
CA LYS A 25 16.55 6.68 3.58
C LYS A 25 17.56 6.82 2.43
N GLY A 26 17.22 6.31 1.24
CA GLY A 26 18.17 6.01 0.22
C GLY A 26 18.31 6.99 -0.91
N GLU A 27 19.51 7.03 -1.41
CA GLU A 27 19.88 7.63 -2.67
C GLU A 27 19.43 6.71 -3.83
N GLY A 28 18.79 7.25 -4.83
CA GLY A 28 18.59 6.61 -6.12
C GLY A 28 17.33 5.72 -6.26
N LEU A 29 17.45 4.39 -6.15
CA LEU A 29 16.39 3.44 -6.47
C LEU A 29 15.17 3.54 -5.55
N GLY A 30 15.37 3.80 -4.26
CA GLY A 30 14.29 3.95 -3.29
C GLY A 30 13.40 5.15 -3.56
N ASN A 31 13.99 6.30 -3.85
CA ASN A 31 13.24 7.51 -4.22
C ASN A 31 12.45 7.34 -5.51
N LYS A 32 12.99 6.60 -6.49
CA LYS A 32 12.29 6.28 -7.73
C LYS A 32 11.10 5.37 -7.47
N PHE A 33 11.26 4.37 -6.61
CA PHE A 33 10.18 3.48 -6.19
C PHE A 33 9.02 4.27 -5.54
N LEU A 34 9.30 5.08 -4.52
CA LEU A 34 8.30 5.90 -3.84
C LEU A 34 7.63 6.90 -4.79
N SER A 35 8.38 7.45 -5.76
CA SER A 35 7.84 8.34 -6.79
C SER A 35 6.86 7.61 -7.71
N ASN A 36 7.15 6.36 -8.08
CA ASN A 36 6.25 5.55 -8.90
C ASN A 36 4.94 5.26 -8.15
N ILE A 37 5.01 4.86 -6.86
CA ILE A 37 3.80 4.67 -6.04
C ILE A 37 3.01 5.98 -5.94
N ARG A 38 3.68 7.11 -5.78
CA ARG A 38 3.01 8.42 -5.64
C ARG A 38 2.11 8.74 -6.83
N SER A 39 2.49 8.32 -8.03
CA SER A 39 1.72 8.57 -9.26
C SER A 39 0.56 7.61 -9.50
N THR A 40 0.34 6.59 -8.65
CA THR A 40 -0.76 5.62 -8.78
C THR A 40 -1.94 5.96 -7.86
N ASP A 41 -3.14 5.51 -8.21
CA ASP A 41 -4.35 5.70 -7.40
C ASP A 41 -4.51 4.64 -6.31
N ALA A 42 -3.99 3.43 -6.54
CA ALA A 42 -4.05 2.30 -5.63
C ALA A 42 -2.81 1.42 -5.75
N ILE A 43 -2.61 0.53 -4.79
CA ILE A 43 -1.48 -0.39 -4.72
C ILE A 43 -2.00 -1.82 -4.79
N VAL A 44 -1.44 -2.64 -5.68
CA VAL A 44 -1.55 -4.09 -5.62
C VAL A 44 -0.26 -4.62 -5.00
N HIS A 45 -0.35 -5.10 -3.77
CA HIS A 45 0.78 -5.65 -3.04
C HIS A 45 0.84 -7.16 -3.24
N VAL A 46 1.75 -7.64 -4.07
CA VAL A 46 1.96 -9.07 -4.28
C VAL A 46 2.73 -9.65 -3.09
N VAL A 47 2.09 -10.58 -2.38
CA VAL A 47 2.61 -11.17 -1.14
C VAL A 47 2.83 -12.66 -1.34
N ARG A 48 4.04 -13.14 -1.06
CA ARG A 48 4.36 -14.57 -1.15
C ARG A 48 3.70 -15.36 -0.02
N CYS A 49 2.82 -16.28 -0.38
CA CYS A 49 2.09 -17.14 0.55
C CYS A 49 2.34 -18.63 0.29
N PHE A 50 3.53 -19.00 -0.18
CA PHE A 50 3.94 -20.38 -0.42
C PHE A 50 5.39 -20.61 0.00
N GLU A 51 5.72 -21.88 0.29
CA GLU A 51 7.08 -22.31 0.59
C GLU A 51 7.68 -23.03 -0.63
N ASP A 52 8.87 -22.65 -1.07
CA ASP A 52 9.62 -23.32 -2.12
C ASP A 52 11.12 -23.25 -1.77
N SER A 53 11.74 -24.40 -1.58
CA SER A 53 13.16 -24.52 -1.23
C SER A 53 14.10 -24.06 -2.35
N ASN A 54 13.62 -23.99 -3.60
CA ASN A 54 14.40 -23.55 -4.76
C ASN A 54 14.37 -22.02 -4.92
N ILE A 55 13.44 -21.33 -4.26
CA ILE A 55 13.28 -19.88 -4.32
C ILE A 55 13.78 -19.28 -3.01
N THR A 56 14.98 -18.70 -3.04
CA THR A 56 15.56 -18.04 -1.86
C THR A 56 14.69 -16.83 -1.46
N HIS A 57 14.31 -16.79 -0.17
CA HIS A 57 13.68 -15.61 0.41
C HIS A 57 14.76 -14.66 0.94
N VAL A 58 14.61 -13.35 0.70
CA VAL A 58 15.58 -12.32 1.13
C VAL A 58 15.81 -12.36 2.65
N GLU A 59 14.73 -12.59 3.42
CA GLU A 59 14.77 -12.66 4.89
C GLU A 59 14.87 -14.12 5.43
N GLY A 60 15.18 -15.11 4.56
CA GLY A 60 15.47 -16.49 4.93
C GLY A 60 14.26 -17.41 5.18
N SER A 61 13.07 -16.87 5.44
CA SER A 61 11.85 -17.65 5.64
C SER A 61 10.64 -16.93 5.06
N THR A 62 9.61 -17.68 4.64
CA THR A 62 8.33 -17.10 4.22
C THR A 62 7.57 -16.61 5.43
N ASP A 63 7.29 -15.30 5.48
CA ASP A 63 6.49 -14.65 6.51
C ASP A 63 5.76 -13.44 5.87
N PRO A 64 4.51 -13.64 5.40
CA PRO A 64 3.79 -12.63 4.66
C PRO A 64 3.51 -11.37 5.48
N LEU A 65 3.26 -11.49 6.79
CA LEU A 65 2.98 -10.33 7.64
C LEU A 65 4.23 -9.46 7.80
N ARG A 66 5.38 -10.08 8.07
CA ARG A 66 6.66 -9.37 8.13
C ARG A 66 6.96 -8.65 6.82
N ASP A 67 6.72 -9.29 5.70
CA ASP A 67 7.03 -8.73 4.38
C ASP A 67 6.09 -7.54 4.06
N ILE A 68 4.82 -7.62 4.47
CA ILE A 68 3.86 -6.50 4.39
C ILE A 68 4.32 -5.36 5.30
N ASP A 69 4.70 -5.65 6.54
CA ASP A 69 5.13 -4.64 7.51
C ASP A 69 6.37 -3.87 7.04
N ILE A 70 7.34 -4.56 6.41
CA ILE A 70 8.53 -3.92 5.84
C ILE A 70 8.13 -2.87 4.79
N ILE A 71 7.22 -3.21 3.88
CA ILE A 71 6.74 -2.30 2.85
C ILE A 71 5.94 -1.14 3.47
N ASN A 72 5.00 -1.45 4.36
CA ASN A 72 4.19 -0.44 5.03
C ASN A 72 5.07 0.56 5.79
N LEU A 73 6.12 0.08 6.48
CA LEU A 73 7.03 0.94 7.22
C LEU A 73 7.78 1.92 6.30
N GLU A 74 8.21 1.49 5.13
CA GLU A 74 8.87 2.38 4.16
C GLU A 74 7.92 3.48 3.65
N LEU A 75 6.64 3.14 3.40
CA LEU A 75 5.62 4.11 3.02
C LEU A 75 5.35 5.11 4.16
N VAL A 76 5.20 4.61 5.39
CA VAL A 76 4.99 5.42 6.60
C VAL A 76 6.15 6.38 6.83
N MET A 77 7.40 5.93 6.71
CA MET A 77 8.57 6.80 6.87
C MET A 77 8.60 7.94 5.85
N ALA A 78 8.24 7.66 4.59
CA ALA A 78 8.13 8.69 3.56
C ALA A 78 7.00 9.69 3.85
N ASP A 79 5.88 9.19 4.42
CA ASP A 79 4.74 10.03 4.80
C ASP A 79 5.06 10.92 6.00
N ILE A 80 5.79 10.42 7.01
CA ILE A 80 6.24 11.21 8.17
C ILE A 80 6.98 12.46 7.69
N GLU A 81 7.98 12.30 6.82
CA GLU A 81 8.74 13.45 6.31
C GLU A 81 7.86 14.46 5.55
N MET A 82 6.86 13.97 4.84
CA MET A 82 5.96 14.83 4.10
C MET A 82 5.00 15.56 5.04
N VAL A 83 4.44 14.85 6.02
CA VAL A 83 3.51 15.39 7.03
C VAL A 83 4.20 16.46 7.88
N GLU A 84 5.43 16.24 8.36
CA GLU A 84 6.20 17.24 9.10
C GLU A 84 6.35 18.54 8.30
N ARG A 85 6.72 18.45 7.02
CA ARG A 85 6.81 19.63 6.15
C ARG A 85 5.46 20.32 5.96
N ARG A 86 4.37 19.55 5.90
CA ARG A 86 3.01 20.10 5.76
C ARG A 86 2.60 20.87 7.01
N ILE A 87 2.85 20.31 8.20
CA ILE A 87 2.58 20.95 9.50
C ILE A 87 3.35 22.27 9.61
N GLU A 88 4.65 22.29 9.30
CA GLU A 88 5.42 23.53 9.33
C GLU A 88 4.86 24.60 8.40
N LYS A 89 4.46 24.21 7.18
CA LYS A 89 3.86 25.12 6.20
C LYS A 89 2.52 25.67 6.71
N ALA A 90 1.66 24.81 7.25
CA ALA A 90 0.37 25.20 7.81
C ALA A 90 0.53 26.16 8.99
N LYS A 91 1.43 25.88 9.94
CA LYS A 91 1.75 26.76 11.09
C LYS A 91 2.29 28.12 10.64
N LYS A 92 3.11 28.18 9.60
CA LYS A 92 3.58 29.45 9.03
C LYS A 92 2.43 30.26 8.42
N ALA A 93 1.54 29.60 7.67
CA ALA A 93 0.37 30.24 7.03
C ALA A 93 -0.68 30.69 8.06
N ALA A 94 -0.83 30.00 9.18
CA ALA A 94 -1.75 30.33 10.28
C ALA A 94 -1.49 31.70 10.92
N LYS A 95 -0.30 32.26 10.75
CA LYS A 95 0.00 33.64 11.20
C LYS A 95 -0.83 34.70 10.45
N GLY A 96 -1.25 34.38 9.22
CA GLY A 96 -2.09 35.24 8.40
C GLY A 96 -3.56 34.82 8.34
N ASP A 97 -3.85 33.55 8.48
CA ASP A 97 -5.21 33.02 8.40
C ASP A 97 -5.37 31.81 9.35
N LYS A 98 -6.22 31.96 10.35
CA LYS A 98 -6.44 30.95 11.40
C LYS A 98 -6.96 29.60 10.90
N LYS A 99 -7.56 29.53 9.70
CA LYS A 99 -8.03 28.26 9.14
C LYS A 99 -6.91 27.21 9.01
N TYR A 100 -5.66 27.67 8.81
CA TYR A 100 -4.50 26.77 8.73
C TYR A 100 -4.09 26.17 10.09
N LEU A 101 -4.63 26.66 11.21
CA LEU A 101 -4.41 26.00 12.52
C LEU A 101 -5.11 24.64 12.54
N GLN A 102 -6.37 24.58 12.08
CA GLN A 102 -7.11 23.32 12.01
C GLN A 102 -6.42 22.32 11.08
N GLU A 103 -5.90 22.78 9.93
CA GLU A 103 -5.10 21.91 9.04
C GLU A 103 -3.87 21.36 9.77
N ALA A 104 -3.14 22.19 10.52
CA ALA A 104 -1.97 21.74 11.26
C ALA A 104 -2.36 20.68 12.32
N GLU A 105 -3.43 20.90 13.07
CA GLU A 105 -3.92 19.96 14.09
C GLU A 105 -4.29 18.60 13.52
N ILE A 106 -4.94 18.55 12.34
CA ILE A 106 -5.29 17.32 11.64
C ILE A 106 -4.00 16.54 11.28
N PHE A 107 -3.02 17.22 10.68
CA PHE A 107 -1.76 16.57 10.33
C PHE A 107 -0.91 16.19 11.54
N GLU A 108 -0.99 16.90 12.66
CA GLU A 108 -0.34 16.52 13.92
C GLU A 108 -0.91 15.23 14.49
N GLY A 109 -2.25 15.07 14.49
CA GLY A 109 -2.91 13.82 14.89
C GLY A 109 -2.49 12.64 14.01
N LEU A 110 -2.43 12.85 12.69
CA LEU A 110 -1.92 11.82 11.78
C LEU A 110 -0.45 11.51 12.06
N LEU A 111 0.40 12.50 12.34
CA LEU A 111 1.82 12.32 12.62
C LEU A 111 2.04 11.41 13.85
N GLU A 112 1.25 11.58 14.90
CA GLU A 112 1.29 10.71 16.08
C GLU A 112 1.00 9.25 15.70
N HIS A 113 -0.03 9.01 14.89
CA HIS A 113 -0.40 7.69 14.41
C HIS A 113 0.70 7.05 13.54
N LEU A 114 1.30 7.82 12.61
CA LEU A 114 2.40 7.36 11.78
C LEU A 114 3.65 7.03 12.60
N ASN A 115 3.95 7.79 13.64
CA ASN A 115 5.09 7.55 14.55
C ASN A 115 4.95 6.25 15.36
N GLU A 116 3.73 5.73 15.50
CA GLU A 116 3.51 4.39 16.05
C GLU A 116 3.77 3.27 15.02
N GLY A 117 4.19 3.60 13.80
CA GLY A 117 4.44 2.67 12.72
C GLY A 117 3.16 2.23 11.98
N LYS A 118 2.04 2.88 12.22
CA LYS A 118 0.74 2.57 11.59
C LYS A 118 0.59 3.33 10.28
N THR A 119 -0.07 2.71 9.29
CA THR A 119 -0.33 3.34 7.99
C THR A 119 -1.44 4.40 8.09
N ALA A 120 -1.38 5.44 7.25
CA ALA A 120 -2.39 6.51 7.26
C ALA A 120 -3.81 6.00 6.96
N ARG A 121 -3.97 4.89 6.20
CA ARG A 121 -5.29 4.29 5.92
C ARG A 121 -5.99 3.70 7.14
N THR A 122 -5.25 3.44 8.23
CA THR A 122 -5.80 2.94 9.50
C THR A 122 -6.04 4.06 10.52
N TYR A 123 -5.82 5.32 10.12
CA TYR A 123 -6.09 6.47 10.98
C TYR A 123 -7.59 6.77 11.04
N GLU A 124 -8.15 6.72 12.24
CA GLU A 124 -9.56 7.04 12.48
C GLU A 124 -9.75 8.56 12.49
N CYS A 125 -10.50 9.08 11.52
CA CYS A 125 -10.80 10.50 11.40
C CYS A 125 -12.20 10.70 10.78
N SER A 126 -12.72 11.92 10.90
CA SER A 126 -13.98 12.32 10.25
C SER A 126 -13.82 12.43 8.72
N GLU A 127 -14.95 12.47 8.00
CA GLU A 127 -14.94 12.67 6.55
C GLU A 127 -14.29 14.02 6.15
N ASP A 128 -14.49 15.07 6.95
CA ASP A 128 -13.89 16.38 6.71
C ASP A 128 -12.38 16.36 6.90
N GLU A 129 -11.89 15.68 7.93
CA GLU A 129 -10.45 15.49 8.16
C GLU A 129 -9.82 14.63 7.07
N LEU A 130 -10.48 13.54 6.66
CA LEU A 130 -10.05 12.71 5.56
C LEU A 130 -9.91 13.51 4.27
N ALA A 131 -10.89 14.39 3.97
CA ALA A 131 -10.82 15.26 2.80
C ALA A 131 -9.60 16.18 2.83
N VAL A 132 -9.19 16.66 4.01
CA VAL A 132 -7.97 17.45 4.18
C VAL A 132 -6.73 16.60 3.95
N LEU A 133 -6.67 15.38 4.52
CA LEU A 133 -5.55 14.46 4.34
C LEU A 133 -5.36 14.05 2.88
N GLN A 134 -6.44 13.83 2.14
CA GLN A 134 -6.44 13.50 0.72
C GLN A 134 -5.90 14.64 -0.18
N THR A 135 -5.77 15.86 0.32
CA THR A 135 -5.06 16.94 -0.41
C THR A 135 -3.55 16.74 -0.49
N SER A 136 -3.06 15.72 0.19
CA SER A 136 -1.65 15.36 0.23
C SER A 136 -1.44 13.99 -0.41
N ASP A 137 -0.31 13.83 -1.09
CA ASP A 137 0.04 12.56 -1.77
C ASP A 137 0.61 11.54 -0.77
N LEU A 138 -0.16 11.22 0.29
CA LEU A 138 0.20 10.23 1.29
C LEU A 138 0.23 8.83 0.67
N LEU A 139 1.36 8.15 0.78
CA LEU A 139 1.58 6.84 0.19
C LEU A 139 0.84 5.76 0.97
N SER A 140 0.91 5.81 2.30
CA SER A 140 0.26 4.83 3.17
C SER A 140 -1.25 5.06 3.36
N LEU A 141 -1.80 6.15 2.78
CA LEU A 141 -3.25 6.40 2.72
C LEU A 141 -3.91 5.72 1.50
N LYS A 142 -3.12 5.37 0.48
CA LYS A 142 -3.65 4.74 -0.74
C LYS A 142 -4.33 3.42 -0.44
N ASN A 143 -5.41 3.14 -1.19
CA ASN A 143 -6.07 1.84 -1.15
C ASN A 143 -5.09 0.74 -1.54
N VAL A 144 -5.14 -0.39 -0.81
CA VAL A 144 -4.31 -1.56 -1.09
C VAL A 144 -5.17 -2.79 -1.35
N ILE A 145 -4.74 -3.59 -2.32
CA ILE A 145 -5.23 -4.94 -2.55
C ILE A 145 -4.04 -5.88 -2.32
N TYR A 146 -4.19 -6.83 -1.41
CA TYR A 146 -3.19 -7.86 -1.19
C TYR A 146 -3.40 -9.00 -2.18
N ALA A 147 -2.52 -9.14 -3.17
CA ALA A 147 -2.48 -10.28 -4.06
C ALA A 147 -1.66 -11.40 -3.40
N ALA A 148 -2.36 -12.29 -2.70
CA ALA A 148 -1.75 -13.42 -2.01
C ALA A 148 -1.32 -14.47 -3.05
N ASN A 149 -0.01 -14.53 -3.34
CA ASN A 149 0.54 -15.47 -4.31
C ASN A 149 0.75 -16.84 -3.66
N LEU A 150 -0.09 -17.78 -4.04
CA LEU A 150 -0.17 -19.16 -3.56
C LEU A 150 0.53 -20.12 -4.53
N ASP A 151 0.74 -21.36 -4.06
CA ASP A 151 1.11 -22.49 -4.92
C ASP A 151 -0.11 -23.03 -5.68
N GLU A 152 0.16 -23.92 -6.65
CA GLU A 152 -0.86 -24.54 -7.49
C GLU A 152 -1.82 -25.43 -6.69
N ASP A 153 -1.34 -26.01 -5.59
CA ASP A 153 -2.12 -26.95 -4.78
C ASP A 153 -3.17 -26.23 -3.92
N THR A 154 -2.86 -25.02 -3.44
CA THR A 154 -3.71 -24.29 -2.49
C THR A 154 -4.51 -23.16 -3.11
N VAL A 155 -4.21 -22.71 -4.35
CA VAL A 155 -4.93 -21.60 -4.97
C VAL A 155 -6.43 -21.86 -5.19
N ALA A 156 -6.82 -23.11 -5.41
CA ALA A 156 -8.23 -23.50 -5.57
C ALA A 156 -9.03 -23.45 -4.25
N ASN A 157 -8.35 -23.66 -3.11
CA ASN A 157 -8.92 -23.62 -1.77
C ASN A 157 -8.05 -22.77 -0.83
N PRO A 158 -8.01 -21.44 -1.01
CA PRO A 158 -7.06 -20.55 -0.33
C PRO A 158 -7.12 -20.61 1.19
N THR A 159 -8.32 -20.92 1.75
CA THR A 159 -8.55 -21.01 3.19
C THR A 159 -7.83 -22.18 3.87
N GLU A 160 -7.33 -23.13 3.11
CA GLU A 160 -6.47 -24.21 3.63
C GLU A 160 -5.00 -23.75 3.83
N ASN A 161 -4.61 -22.61 3.24
CA ASN A 161 -3.27 -22.08 3.36
C ASN A 161 -3.15 -21.14 4.56
N LYS A 162 -2.25 -21.47 5.50
CA LYS A 162 -2.01 -20.69 6.73
C LYS A 162 -1.58 -19.25 6.47
N PHE A 163 -0.76 -19.02 5.43
CA PHE A 163 -0.25 -17.69 5.09
C PHE A 163 -1.34 -16.81 4.48
N TYR A 164 -2.19 -17.40 3.61
CA TYR A 164 -3.34 -16.70 3.08
C TYR A 164 -4.27 -16.23 4.20
N ASN A 165 -4.56 -17.08 5.18
CA ASN A 165 -5.44 -16.73 6.30
C ASN A 165 -4.87 -15.56 7.12
N GLN A 166 -3.56 -15.52 7.33
CA GLN A 166 -2.90 -14.40 8.01
C GLN A 166 -3.05 -13.08 7.23
N VAL A 167 -2.87 -13.12 5.91
CA VAL A 167 -3.05 -11.93 5.06
C VAL A 167 -4.53 -11.51 5.01
N ALA A 168 -5.46 -12.47 4.96
CA ALA A 168 -6.89 -12.19 4.97
C ALA A 168 -7.34 -11.51 6.27
N GLU A 169 -6.86 -11.98 7.42
CA GLU A 169 -7.14 -11.36 8.72
C GLU A 169 -6.58 -9.93 8.83
N LEU A 170 -5.39 -9.69 8.28
CA LEU A 170 -4.80 -8.36 8.21
C LEU A 170 -5.64 -7.45 7.30
N ALA A 171 -6.00 -7.93 6.11
CA ALA A 171 -6.81 -7.18 5.15
C ALA A 171 -8.17 -6.77 5.75
N GLU A 172 -8.82 -7.68 6.47
CA GLU A 172 -10.09 -7.39 7.16
C GLU A 172 -9.93 -6.26 8.20
N LYS A 173 -8.86 -6.30 9.00
CA LYS A 173 -8.56 -5.27 10.01
C LYS A 173 -8.28 -3.90 9.40
N GLU A 174 -7.67 -3.86 8.22
CA GLU A 174 -7.33 -2.63 7.50
C GLU A 174 -8.47 -2.16 6.57
N GLY A 175 -9.56 -2.90 6.45
CA GLY A 175 -10.61 -2.63 5.46
C GLY A 175 -10.14 -2.81 4.01
N ALA A 176 -9.06 -3.56 3.80
CA ALA A 176 -8.47 -3.88 2.51
C ALA A 176 -9.06 -5.16 1.91
N GLN A 177 -8.75 -5.41 0.64
CA GLN A 177 -9.14 -6.64 -0.04
C GLN A 177 -7.95 -7.60 -0.18
N VAL A 178 -8.23 -8.91 -0.15
CA VAL A 178 -7.25 -9.94 -0.48
C VAL A 178 -7.72 -10.72 -1.70
N LEU A 179 -6.81 -10.95 -2.64
CA LEU A 179 -7.04 -11.71 -3.87
C LEU A 179 -6.08 -12.89 -3.89
N PRO A 180 -6.56 -14.15 -3.86
CA PRO A 180 -5.71 -15.31 -4.07
C PRO A 180 -5.32 -15.40 -5.54
N ILE A 181 -4.03 -15.56 -5.81
CA ILE A 181 -3.48 -15.77 -7.15
C ILE A 181 -2.44 -16.89 -7.11
N CYS A 182 -2.17 -17.50 -8.26
CA CYS A 182 -0.99 -18.34 -8.46
C CYS A 182 -0.23 -17.83 -9.69
N ALA A 183 0.81 -17.04 -9.48
CA ALA A 183 1.55 -16.41 -10.56
C ALA A 183 2.19 -17.44 -11.51
N LYS A 184 2.56 -18.63 -11.01
CA LYS A 184 3.07 -19.72 -11.83
C LYS A 184 2.01 -20.24 -12.79
N LEU A 185 0.80 -20.55 -12.27
CA LEU A 185 -0.30 -21.03 -13.09
C LEU A 185 -0.73 -20.01 -14.14
N GLU A 186 -0.81 -18.72 -13.77
CA GLU A 186 -1.11 -17.63 -14.71
C GLU A 186 -0.06 -17.51 -15.82
N SER A 187 1.23 -17.68 -15.46
CA SER A 187 2.32 -17.69 -16.43
C SER A 187 2.21 -18.87 -17.40
N ASP A 188 1.93 -20.07 -16.88
CA ASP A 188 1.78 -21.28 -17.71
C ASP A 188 0.58 -21.14 -18.65
N ILE A 189 -0.53 -20.56 -18.19
CA ILE A 189 -1.73 -20.27 -19.02
C ILE A 189 -1.41 -19.25 -20.11
N ALA A 190 -0.66 -18.21 -19.78
CA ALA A 190 -0.28 -17.16 -20.74
C ALA A 190 0.63 -17.67 -21.87
N GLU A 191 1.32 -18.81 -21.67
CA GLU A 191 2.14 -19.47 -22.70
C GLU A 191 1.35 -20.45 -23.60
N LEU A 192 0.08 -20.74 -23.25
CA LEU A 192 -0.77 -21.56 -24.08
C LEU A 192 -1.29 -20.72 -25.26
N ASP A 193 -1.03 -21.20 -26.47
CA ASP A 193 -1.64 -20.64 -27.68
C ASP A 193 -3.15 -20.86 -27.66
N ASP A 194 -3.93 -19.87 -28.11
CA ASP A 194 -5.40 -19.92 -28.30
C ASP A 194 -5.85 -20.98 -29.31
#